data_f7de3e17520eb4d0d1f4c959c6fcd5de
#
_entry.id   f7de3e17520eb4d0d1f4c959c6fcd5de
#
_cell.length_a   1.000
_cell.length_b   1.000
_cell.length_c   1.000
_cell.angle_alpha   90.00
_cell.angle_beta   90.00
_cell.angle_gamma   90.00
#
_symmetry.space_group_name_H-M   'P 1'
#
loop_
_entity.id
_entity.type
_entity.pdbx_description
1 polymer ?
#
loop_
_entity_poly.entity_id
_entity_poly.type
_entity_poly.pdbx_seq_one_letter_code
_entity_poly.pdbx_strand_id
1 'polypeptide(L)'
;KELAYKDGKYSLTLTDKNNALSEYSFTSSDSSVKVSKSGNKLTITSKKAIDGKARITATRNNTPTVSSGAKMIAYGDPNLQDVITGVENVDTMTAYINVETPTGTVALKKTSEDGVVAGISFTIKGDGFNKTVKTDKDGNITVEGLFPGTYTVTEQSIDRYEPQKTQTVTIIGGKTSTVTFSNTLKRGSLEVVKTSEDNLVEGVKFHLYGTSLS
;
A
#
# COMPACT_ATOMS: atom_id res chain seq x y z
N LYS A 1 -15.68 4.42 1.58
CA LYS A 1 -14.78 5.32 2.35
C LYS A 1 -13.42 4.67 2.52
N GLU A 2 -12.36 5.47 2.50
CA GLU A 2 -10.98 5.00 2.56
C GLU A 2 -10.42 5.12 3.97
N LEU A 3 -9.66 4.10 4.37
CA LEU A 3 -8.86 4.13 5.58
C LEU A 3 -7.52 4.80 5.29
N ALA A 4 -7.19 5.85 6.01
CA ALA A 4 -5.88 6.48 5.93
C ALA A 4 -4.83 5.64 6.69
N TYR A 5 -3.65 5.46 6.09
CA TYR A 5 -2.51 4.82 6.74
C TYR A 5 -1.64 5.86 7.45
N LYS A 6 -1.44 5.67 8.73
CA LYS A 6 -0.52 6.48 9.53
C LYS A 6 0.08 5.65 10.68
N ASP A 7 1.40 5.76 10.87
CA ASP A 7 2.13 5.15 11.98
C ASP A 7 1.85 3.64 12.16
N GLY A 8 1.83 2.90 11.04
CA GLY A 8 1.60 1.45 11.05
C GLY A 8 0.13 1.03 11.25
N LYS A 9 -0.82 1.95 11.16
CA LYS A 9 -2.25 1.70 11.35
C LYS A 9 -3.09 2.29 10.23
N TYR A 10 -4.16 1.61 9.91
CA TYR A 10 -5.20 2.10 8.99
C TYR A 10 -6.37 2.61 9.82
N SER A 11 -6.83 3.83 9.56
CA SER A 11 -7.90 4.43 10.34
C SER A 11 -8.76 5.39 9.54
N LEU A 12 -10.04 5.47 9.94
CA LEU A 12 -11.01 6.45 9.48
C LEU A 12 -11.79 6.93 10.69
N THR A 13 -11.90 8.24 10.87
CA THR A 13 -12.77 8.84 11.88
C THR A 13 -13.90 9.58 11.20
N LEU A 14 -15.12 9.23 11.57
CA LEU A 14 -16.35 9.88 11.13
C LEU A 14 -16.95 10.65 12.31
N THR A 15 -17.50 11.83 12.02
CA THR A 15 -18.18 12.64 13.03
C THR A 15 -19.68 12.58 12.77
N ASP A 16 -20.43 12.18 13.78
CA ASP A 16 -21.88 12.24 13.77
C ASP A 16 -22.35 13.63 14.19
N LYS A 17 -22.99 14.32 13.26
CA LYS A 17 -23.51 15.67 13.52
C LYS A 17 -24.74 15.68 14.42
N ASN A 18 -25.45 14.56 14.48
CA ASN A 18 -26.70 14.43 15.25
C ASN A 18 -26.46 13.90 16.67
N ASN A 19 -25.21 13.55 17.00
CA ASN A 19 -24.83 13.03 18.32
C ASN A 19 -25.58 11.76 18.75
N ALA A 20 -26.01 10.93 17.78
CA ALA A 20 -26.87 9.77 17.97
C ALA A 20 -26.08 8.44 18.05
N LEU A 21 -24.73 8.45 18.01
CA LEU A 21 -23.92 7.22 17.99
C LEU A 21 -24.18 6.30 19.19
N SER A 22 -24.62 6.84 20.32
CA SER A 22 -24.98 6.05 21.50
C SER A 22 -26.14 5.09 21.28
N GLU A 23 -27.04 5.46 20.34
CA GLU A 23 -28.22 4.68 19.97
C GLU A 23 -27.93 3.48 19.07
N TYR A 24 -26.68 3.35 18.57
CA TYR A 24 -26.32 2.32 17.60
C TYR A 24 -25.23 1.40 18.15
N SER A 25 -25.35 0.12 17.78
CA SER A 25 -24.26 -0.86 17.79
C SER A 25 -23.63 -0.97 16.42
N PHE A 26 -22.36 -1.34 16.38
CA PHE A 26 -21.60 -1.43 15.14
C PHE A 26 -20.92 -2.77 15.03
N THR A 27 -21.02 -3.37 13.85
CA THR A 27 -20.31 -4.61 13.50
C THR A 27 -19.53 -4.43 12.22
N SER A 28 -18.48 -5.24 12.03
CA SER A 28 -17.69 -5.28 10.82
C SER A 28 -17.80 -6.66 10.17
N SER A 29 -17.85 -6.70 8.84
CA SER A 29 -17.77 -7.95 8.06
C SER A 29 -16.35 -8.53 8.02
N ASP A 30 -15.32 -7.74 8.37
CA ASP A 30 -13.92 -8.15 8.47
C ASP A 30 -13.48 -8.13 9.93
N SER A 31 -13.03 -9.25 10.44
CA SER A 31 -12.61 -9.41 11.85
C SER A 31 -11.36 -8.59 12.21
N SER A 32 -10.54 -8.20 11.23
CA SER A 32 -9.37 -7.34 11.42
C SER A 32 -9.75 -5.88 11.63
N VAL A 33 -10.96 -5.49 11.25
CA VAL A 33 -11.47 -4.12 11.35
C VAL A 33 -12.23 -3.96 12.66
N LYS A 34 -11.78 -3.02 13.47
CA LYS A 34 -12.42 -2.65 14.73
C LYS A 34 -13.13 -1.33 14.62
N VAL A 35 -14.29 -1.25 15.26
CA VAL A 35 -15.10 -0.04 15.34
C VAL A 35 -15.23 0.38 16.79
N SER A 36 -14.96 1.64 17.07
CA SER A 36 -15.12 2.24 18.39
C SER A 36 -15.86 3.56 18.29
N LYS A 37 -16.61 3.91 19.33
CA LYS A 37 -17.31 5.18 19.44
C LYS A 37 -16.87 5.93 20.67
N SER A 38 -16.74 7.25 20.55
CA SER A 38 -16.42 8.15 21.67
C SER A 38 -17.08 9.51 21.41
N GLY A 39 -18.06 9.86 22.26
CA GLY A 39 -18.91 11.03 22.01
C GLY A 39 -19.57 10.94 20.63
N ASN A 40 -19.41 11.96 19.81
CA ASN A 40 -19.94 12.00 18.45
C ASN A 40 -18.97 11.47 17.37
N LYS A 41 -17.90 10.78 17.76
CA LYS A 41 -16.90 10.22 16.82
C LYS A 41 -17.01 8.71 16.74
N LEU A 42 -17.09 8.22 15.51
CA LEU A 42 -16.98 6.82 15.15
C LEU A 42 -15.60 6.60 14.54
N THR A 43 -14.78 5.76 15.16
CA THR A 43 -13.43 5.44 14.69
C THR A 43 -13.38 3.99 14.21
N ILE A 44 -13.00 3.82 12.96
CA ILE A 44 -12.80 2.52 12.30
C ILE A 44 -11.30 2.33 12.14
N THR A 45 -10.76 1.21 12.63
CA THR A 45 -9.32 0.93 12.60
C THR A 45 -9.02 -0.48 12.13
N SER A 46 -7.88 -0.65 11.47
CA SER A 46 -7.31 -1.97 11.16
C SER A 46 -5.80 -1.96 11.39
N LYS A 47 -5.23 -3.10 11.81
CA LYS A 47 -3.78 -3.28 11.93
C LYS A 47 -3.13 -3.67 10.61
N LYS A 48 -3.91 -4.13 9.65
CA LYS A 48 -3.46 -4.53 8.30
C LYS A 48 -4.34 -3.91 7.24
N ALA A 49 -3.86 -3.84 6.02
CA ALA A 49 -4.66 -3.42 4.87
C ALA A 49 -5.87 -4.34 4.69
N ILE A 50 -6.96 -3.77 4.21
CA ILE A 50 -8.18 -4.51 3.87
C ILE A 50 -8.07 -4.87 2.39
N ASP A 51 -8.14 -6.15 2.09
CA ASP A 51 -8.26 -6.64 0.71
C ASP A 51 -9.73 -6.55 0.29
N GLY A 52 -10.00 -5.69 -0.69
CA GLY A 52 -11.37 -5.38 -1.09
C GLY A 52 -12.06 -4.39 -0.15
N LYS A 53 -13.29 -4.72 0.29
CA LYS A 53 -14.14 -3.83 1.10
C LYS A 53 -14.65 -4.52 2.36
N ALA A 54 -14.49 -3.88 3.50
CA ALA A 54 -15.18 -4.27 4.73
C ALA A 54 -16.47 -3.44 4.89
N ARG A 55 -17.56 -4.11 5.22
CA ARG A 55 -18.85 -3.48 5.53
C ARG A 55 -18.96 -3.24 7.02
N ILE A 56 -19.15 -1.99 7.41
CA ILE A 56 -19.49 -1.59 8.77
C ILE A 56 -21.00 -1.40 8.83
N THR A 57 -21.65 -2.20 9.65
CA THR A 57 -23.10 -2.16 9.83
C THR A 57 -23.42 -1.48 11.16
N ALA A 58 -24.29 -0.47 11.10
CA ALA A 58 -24.88 0.19 12.25
C ALA A 58 -26.29 -0.34 12.47
N THR A 59 -26.58 -0.80 13.65
CA THR A 59 -27.93 -1.27 14.04
C THR A 59 -28.41 -0.44 15.23
N ARG A 60 -29.59 0.10 15.15
CA ARG A 60 -30.19 0.89 16.25
C ARG A 60 -30.51 -0.02 17.43
N ASN A 61 -30.11 0.40 18.63
CA ASN A 61 -30.28 -0.40 19.85
C ASN A 61 -31.64 -0.21 20.52
N ASN A 62 -32.39 0.81 20.12
CA ASN A 62 -33.64 1.14 20.78
C ASN A 62 -34.76 0.26 20.23
N THR A 63 -35.21 -0.68 21.04
CA THR A 63 -36.60 -1.13 20.99
C THR A 63 -37.46 0.03 21.47
N PRO A 64 -38.39 0.54 20.65
CA PRO A 64 -39.35 1.49 21.15
C PRO A 64 -40.16 0.81 22.26
N THR A 65 -40.08 1.33 23.47
CA THR A 65 -41.03 0.98 24.52
C THR A 65 -42.37 1.60 24.18
N VAL A 66 -43.20 0.80 23.57
CA VAL A 66 -44.60 1.21 23.38
C VAL A 66 -45.25 1.07 24.75
N SER A 67 -45.55 2.21 25.39
CA SER A 67 -46.43 2.20 26.55
C SER A 67 -47.80 1.62 26.15
N SER A 68 -48.39 0.76 26.99
CA SER A 68 -49.68 0.16 26.74
C SER A 68 -50.71 1.26 26.45
N GLY A 69 -51.27 1.27 25.24
CA GLY A 69 -52.22 2.28 24.77
C GLY A 69 -51.70 3.24 23.68
N ALA A 70 -50.43 3.21 23.32
CA ALA A 70 -49.92 4.00 22.19
C ALA A 70 -50.29 3.30 20.87
N LYS A 71 -51.01 4.04 20.00
CA LYS A 71 -51.26 3.59 18.63
C LYS A 71 -50.03 3.92 17.79
N MET A 72 -49.39 2.90 17.25
CA MET A 72 -48.40 3.08 16.17
C MET A 72 -49.08 3.11 14.83
N ILE A 73 -48.92 4.18 14.08
CA ILE A 73 -49.37 4.25 12.70
C ILE A 73 -48.21 3.79 11.83
N ALA A 74 -48.41 2.69 11.09
CA ALA A 74 -47.46 2.26 10.08
C ALA A 74 -47.38 3.37 9.00
N TYR A 75 -46.17 3.80 8.71
CA TYR A 75 -45.95 4.83 7.70
C TYR A 75 -46.34 4.32 6.32
N GLY A 76 -47.39 4.92 5.73
CA GLY A 76 -47.76 4.74 4.34
C GLY A 76 -49.06 3.99 4.03
N ASP A 77 -49.76 3.41 5.02
CA ASP A 77 -51.07 2.84 4.78
C ASP A 77 -52.15 3.42 5.74
N PRO A 78 -53.08 4.24 5.26
CA PRO A 78 -54.15 4.83 6.07
C PRO A 78 -55.15 3.78 6.57
N ASN A 79 -55.12 2.56 6.06
CA ASN A 79 -56.03 1.48 6.46
C ASN A 79 -55.40 0.52 7.48
N LEU A 80 -54.10 0.62 7.74
CA LEU A 80 -53.38 -0.09 8.82
C LEU A 80 -53.54 0.66 10.14
N GLN A 81 -54.76 1.06 10.46
CA GLN A 81 -55.09 1.67 11.76
C GLN A 81 -55.26 0.65 12.87
N ASP A 82 -55.19 -0.59 12.56
CA ASP A 82 -55.26 -1.64 13.59
C ASP A 82 -54.02 -1.59 14.42
N VAL A 83 -54.24 -1.40 15.67
CA VAL A 83 -53.26 -1.46 16.74
C VAL A 83 -52.38 -2.69 16.51
N ILE A 84 -51.17 -2.45 16.10
CA ILE A 84 -50.16 -3.49 16.11
C ILE A 84 -49.80 -3.72 17.58
N THR A 85 -50.60 -4.53 18.26
CA THR A 85 -50.26 -5.04 19.58
C THR A 85 -49.27 -6.14 19.38
N GLY A 86 -48.05 -5.95 19.86
CA GLY A 86 -47.04 -7.00 19.88
C GLY A 86 -46.02 -6.97 18.75
N VAL A 87 -45.83 -5.86 18.05
CA VAL A 87 -44.65 -5.71 17.18
C VAL A 87 -43.46 -5.30 18.05
N GLU A 88 -42.69 -6.27 18.40
CA GLU A 88 -41.50 -6.07 19.24
C GLU A 88 -40.36 -5.35 18.53
N ASN A 89 -40.39 -5.14 17.22
CA ASN A 89 -39.30 -4.58 16.44
C ASN A 89 -39.76 -3.85 15.18
N VAL A 90 -40.30 -2.66 15.27
CA VAL A 90 -40.65 -1.86 14.07
C VAL A 90 -39.48 -1.04 13.55
N ASP A 91 -38.39 -0.90 14.28
CA ASP A 91 -37.27 -0.03 13.91
C ASP A 91 -35.90 -0.64 14.14
N THR A 92 -35.61 -1.78 13.55
CA THR A 92 -34.20 -2.09 13.27
C THR A 92 -33.76 -1.30 12.02
N MET A 93 -33.55 0.00 12.18
CA MET A 93 -32.86 0.74 11.13
C MET A 93 -31.42 0.25 11.04
N THR A 94 -31.13 -0.44 9.96
CA THR A 94 -29.80 -0.91 9.64
C THR A 94 -29.23 -0.01 8.55
N ALA A 95 -28.14 0.66 8.85
CA ALA A 95 -27.36 1.40 7.88
C ALA A 95 -25.97 0.75 7.75
N TYR A 96 -25.32 0.92 6.61
CA TYR A 96 -23.98 0.43 6.44
C TYR A 96 -23.09 1.40 5.69
N ILE A 97 -21.79 1.27 5.93
CA ILE A 97 -20.73 1.96 5.18
C ILE A 97 -19.69 0.92 4.78
N ASN A 98 -19.27 0.95 3.52
CA ASN A 98 -18.13 0.17 3.06
C ASN A 98 -16.85 0.99 3.26
N VAL A 99 -15.83 0.35 3.82
CA VAL A 99 -14.48 0.90 3.98
C VAL A 99 -13.47 0.04 3.23
N GLU A 100 -12.45 0.68 2.69
CA GLU A 100 -11.40 0.05 1.88
C GLU A 100 -10.05 0.70 2.18
N THR A 101 -8.98 0.00 1.85
CA THR A 101 -7.63 0.55 1.89
C THR A 101 -7.24 0.97 0.48
N PRO A 102 -7.01 2.27 0.20
CA PRO A 102 -6.57 2.71 -1.11
C PRO A 102 -5.15 2.20 -1.38
N THR A 103 -4.91 1.68 -2.57
CA THR A 103 -3.58 1.23 -3.02
C THR A 103 -2.82 2.36 -3.68
N GLY A 104 -1.49 2.27 -3.69
CA GLY A 104 -0.60 3.18 -4.39
C GLY A 104 0.28 2.44 -5.41
N THR A 105 1.20 3.18 -6.01
CA THR A 105 2.09 2.71 -7.07
C THR A 105 3.53 3.01 -6.70
N VAL A 106 4.46 2.10 -7.01
CA VAL A 106 5.88 2.40 -7.09
C VAL A 106 6.29 2.52 -8.55
N ALA A 107 7.00 3.58 -8.89
CA ALA A 107 7.66 3.79 -10.17
C ALA A 107 9.18 3.83 -9.98
N LEU A 108 9.90 2.93 -10.63
CA LEU A 108 11.35 2.87 -10.61
C LEU A 108 11.92 3.34 -11.94
N LYS A 109 12.97 4.17 -11.87
CA LYS A 109 13.79 4.54 -13.02
C LYS A 109 15.20 3.99 -12.84
N LYS A 110 15.65 3.21 -13.81
CA LYS A 110 17.00 2.67 -13.91
C LYS A 110 17.82 3.45 -14.95
N THR A 111 19.01 3.84 -14.56
CA THR A 111 20.07 4.34 -15.45
C THR A 111 21.33 3.51 -15.30
N SER A 112 22.23 3.59 -16.24
CA SER A 112 23.52 2.89 -16.22
C SER A 112 24.56 3.67 -17.01
N GLU A 113 25.80 3.58 -16.58
CA GLU A 113 26.95 4.25 -17.21
C GLU A 113 27.16 3.76 -18.65
N ASP A 114 26.91 2.48 -18.92
CA ASP A 114 27.03 1.87 -20.25
C ASP A 114 25.72 1.89 -21.07
N GLY A 115 24.69 2.57 -20.57
CA GLY A 115 23.37 2.66 -21.22
C GLY A 115 22.54 1.39 -21.15
N VAL A 116 23.00 0.31 -20.54
CA VAL A 116 22.24 -0.95 -20.43
C VAL A 116 21.26 -0.85 -19.26
N VAL A 117 20.00 -0.66 -19.57
CA VAL A 117 18.93 -0.45 -18.57
C VAL A 117 17.81 -1.49 -18.65
N ALA A 118 17.72 -2.23 -19.75
CA ALA A 118 16.65 -3.20 -19.99
C ALA A 118 16.92 -4.56 -19.31
N GLY A 119 15.87 -5.21 -18.82
CA GLY A 119 15.95 -6.57 -18.29
C GLY A 119 16.63 -6.70 -16.92
N ILE A 120 16.96 -5.59 -16.26
CA ILE A 120 17.56 -5.58 -14.92
C ILE A 120 16.52 -6.00 -13.89
N SER A 121 16.88 -6.98 -13.06
CA SER A 121 15.97 -7.56 -12.07
C SER A 121 16.01 -6.81 -10.75
N PHE A 122 14.82 -6.54 -10.22
CA PHE A 122 14.61 -5.91 -8.91
C PHE A 122 13.67 -6.76 -8.06
N THR A 123 13.97 -6.88 -6.78
CA THR A 123 13.04 -7.44 -5.79
C THR A 123 12.41 -6.31 -5.00
N ILE A 124 11.07 -6.25 -5.01
CA ILE A 124 10.28 -5.31 -4.21
C ILE A 124 9.61 -6.10 -3.10
N LYS A 125 9.87 -5.70 -1.84
CA LYS A 125 9.41 -6.42 -0.66
C LYS A 125 8.79 -5.47 0.36
N GLY A 126 7.62 -5.82 0.88
CA GLY A 126 6.89 -5.09 1.91
C GLY A 126 6.07 -6.04 2.76
N ASP A 127 5.18 -5.52 3.60
CA ASP A 127 4.29 -6.34 4.44
C ASP A 127 3.34 -7.16 3.56
N GLY A 128 3.49 -8.48 3.62
CA GLY A 128 2.72 -9.43 2.80
C GLY A 128 3.00 -9.39 1.30
N PHE A 129 3.98 -8.60 0.84
CA PHE A 129 4.32 -8.47 -0.57
C PHE A 129 5.80 -8.82 -0.84
N ASN A 130 6.03 -9.67 -1.83
CA ASN A 130 7.38 -10.02 -2.29
C ASN A 130 7.30 -10.38 -3.78
N LYS A 131 7.87 -9.54 -4.64
CA LYS A 131 7.83 -9.75 -6.09
C LYS A 131 9.15 -9.36 -6.74
N THR A 132 9.62 -10.20 -7.67
CA THR A 132 10.73 -9.87 -8.56
C THR A 132 10.15 -9.37 -9.90
N VAL A 133 10.65 -8.24 -10.35
CA VAL A 133 10.26 -7.56 -11.58
C VAL A 133 11.50 -7.16 -12.38
N LYS A 134 11.33 -6.91 -13.68
CA LYS A 134 12.43 -6.50 -14.56
C LYS A 134 12.12 -5.16 -15.19
N THR A 135 13.16 -4.37 -15.43
CA THR A 135 13.04 -3.13 -16.18
C THR A 135 12.64 -3.38 -17.63
N ASP A 136 11.85 -2.47 -18.16
CA ASP A 136 11.52 -2.43 -19.58
C ASP A 136 12.72 -1.92 -20.43
N LYS A 137 12.50 -1.75 -21.75
CA LYS A 137 13.53 -1.28 -22.68
C LYS A 137 14.08 0.11 -22.35
N ASP A 138 13.31 0.93 -21.64
CA ASP A 138 13.65 2.30 -21.26
C ASP A 138 14.12 2.40 -19.80
N GLY A 139 14.30 1.27 -19.12
CA GLY A 139 14.76 1.20 -17.74
C GLY A 139 13.69 1.53 -16.69
N ASN A 140 12.42 1.38 -17.02
CA ASN A 140 11.34 1.66 -16.08
C ASN A 140 10.75 0.36 -15.50
N ILE A 141 10.25 0.47 -14.28
CA ILE A 141 9.36 -0.50 -13.63
C ILE A 141 8.19 0.28 -13.03
N THR A 142 6.98 -0.21 -13.23
CA THR A 142 5.78 0.27 -12.54
C THR A 142 5.10 -0.91 -11.87
N VAL A 143 4.85 -0.80 -10.56
CA VAL A 143 4.10 -1.79 -9.79
C VAL A 143 2.95 -1.07 -9.10
N GLU A 144 1.75 -1.42 -9.48
CA GLU A 144 0.50 -0.87 -8.98
C GLU A 144 -0.15 -1.80 -7.94
N GLY A 145 -1.18 -1.31 -7.27
CA GLY A 145 -1.97 -2.10 -6.35
C GLY A 145 -1.25 -2.40 -5.02
N LEU A 146 -0.23 -1.62 -4.66
CA LEU A 146 0.49 -1.79 -3.41
C LEU A 146 -0.26 -1.13 -2.27
N PHE A 147 -0.45 -1.86 -1.17
CA PHE A 147 -0.99 -1.25 0.04
C PHE A 147 -0.02 -0.21 0.64
N PRO A 148 -0.55 0.83 1.29
CA PRO A 148 0.29 1.82 1.97
C PRO A 148 1.22 1.17 3.00
N GLY A 149 2.46 1.61 3.03
CA GLY A 149 3.49 1.05 3.90
C GLY A 149 4.89 1.30 3.39
N THR A 150 5.86 0.73 4.08
CA THR A 150 7.27 0.82 3.73
C THR A 150 7.70 -0.42 2.97
N TYR A 151 8.33 -0.22 1.82
CA TYR A 151 8.84 -1.26 0.95
C TYR A 151 10.34 -1.10 0.74
N THR A 152 11.02 -2.20 0.58
CA THR A 152 12.42 -2.24 0.14
C THR A 152 12.47 -2.60 -1.34
N VAL A 153 13.38 -1.95 -2.05
CA VAL A 153 13.67 -2.20 -3.46
C VAL A 153 15.15 -2.56 -3.57
N THR A 154 15.43 -3.76 -4.06
CA THR A 154 16.78 -4.29 -4.16
C THR A 154 17.07 -4.71 -5.60
N GLU A 155 18.11 -4.14 -6.19
CA GLU A 155 18.63 -4.61 -7.48
C GLU A 155 19.36 -5.93 -7.29
N GLN A 156 19.14 -6.90 -8.18
CA GLN A 156 19.92 -8.14 -8.19
C GLN A 156 21.31 -7.84 -8.75
N SER A 157 22.35 -8.36 -8.07
CA SER A 157 23.75 -8.15 -8.45
C SER A 157 24.01 -8.56 -9.88
N ILE A 158 24.77 -7.73 -10.60
CA ILE A 158 25.29 -7.98 -11.93
C ILE A 158 26.82 -7.80 -11.87
N ASP A 159 27.56 -8.81 -12.25
CA ASP A 159 29.01 -8.90 -12.01
C ASP A 159 29.82 -7.70 -12.51
N ARG A 160 29.42 -7.10 -13.62
CA ARG A 160 30.14 -5.97 -14.23
C ARG A 160 29.91 -4.62 -13.51
N TYR A 161 28.90 -4.54 -12.61
CA TYR A 161 28.58 -3.29 -11.92
C TYR A 161 28.98 -3.32 -10.44
N GLU A 162 29.23 -2.14 -9.90
CA GLU A 162 29.34 -1.95 -8.46
C GLU A 162 27.98 -2.30 -7.79
N PRO A 163 28.02 -3.02 -6.66
CA PRO A 163 26.79 -3.42 -5.97
C PRO A 163 25.94 -2.21 -5.57
N GLN A 164 24.66 -2.26 -5.88
CA GLN A 164 23.71 -1.23 -5.46
C GLN A 164 23.17 -1.50 -4.06
N LYS A 165 23.02 -0.44 -3.29
CA LYS A 165 22.36 -0.52 -1.97
C LYS A 165 20.85 -0.68 -2.14
N THR A 166 20.25 -1.52 -1.29
CA THR A 166 18.80 -1.57 -1.13
C THR A 166 18.26 -0.20 -0.76
N GLN A 167 17.21 0.24 -1.44
CA GLN A 167 16.53 1.49 -1.13
C GLN A 167 15.17 1.21 -0.48
N THR A 168 14.73 2.15 0.31
CA THR A 168 13.42 2.11 0.97
C THR A 168 12.50 3.13 0.33
N VAL A 169 11.26 2.74 0.05
CA VAL A 169 10.23 3.62 -0.49
C VAL A 169 8.94 3.49 0.32
N THR A 170 8.29 4.61 0.62
CA THR A 170 6.99 4.63 1.30
C THR A 170 5.89 4.74 0.26
N ILE A 171 4.98 3.77 0.27
CA ILE A 171 3.78 3.76 -0.58
C ILE A 171 2.66 4.49 0.16
N ILE A 172 2.02 5.41 -0.56
CA ILE A 172 0.87 6.19 -0.08
C ILE A 172 -0.32 5.87 -0.98
N GLY A 173 -1.46 5.57 -0.38
CA GLY A 173 -2.69 5.28 -1.11
C GLY A 173 -3.06 6.40 -2.08
N GLY A 174 -3.44 6.03 -3.30
CA GLY A 174 -3.81 6.95 -4.38
C GLY A 174 -2.64 7.72 -5.00
N LYS A 175 -1.37 7.42 -4.62
CA LYS A 175 -0.19 8.15 -5.12
C LYS A 175 0.84 7.23 -5.74
N THR A 176 1.67 7.80 -6.61
CA THR A 176 2.88 7.17 -7.15
C THR A 176 4.07 7.64 -6.33
N SER A 177 4.81 6.68 -5.78
CA SER A 177 6.11 6.90 -5.13
C SER A 177 7.22 6.50 -6.09
N THR A 178 8.28 7.28 -6.17
CA THR A 178 9.38 7.08 -7.13
C THR A 178 10.67 6.64 -6.45
N VAL A 179 11.45 5.80 -7.15
CA VAL A 179 12.78 5.38 -6.74
C VAL A 179 13.70 5.29 -7.96
N THR A 180 14.96 5.64 -7.81
CA THR A 180 15.94 5.65 -8.91
C THR A 180 17.17 4.83 -8.56
N PHE A 181 17.68 4.08 -9.54
CA PHE A 181 18.93 3.33 -9.45
C PHE A 181 19.83 3.67 -10.62
N SER A 182 21.13 3.80 -10.35
CA SER A 182 22.14 4.08 -11.39
C SER A 182 23.30 3.12 -11.24
N ASN A 183 23.61 2.34 -12.28
CA ASN A 183 24.74 1.42 -12.27
C ASN A 183 26.02 2.08 -12.77
N THR A 184 27.09 1.84 -12.02
CA THR A 184 28.46 2.22 -12.37
C THR A 184 29.26 0.96 -12.69
N LEU A 185 30.04 0.98 -13.73
CA LEU A 185 30.90 -0.15 -14.11
C LEU A 185 32.01 -0.35 -13.08
N LYS A 186 32.27 -1.62 -12.73
CA LYS A 186 33.48 -1.97 -12.00
C LYS A 186 34.69 -1.67 -12.87
N ARG A 187 35.69 -1.08 -12.26
CA ARG A 187 36.98 -0.79 -12.89
C ARG A 187 38.08 -1.58 -12.20
N GLY A 188 38.96 -2.10 -13.00
CA GLY A 188 40.21 -2.74 -12.57
C GLY A 188 41.41 -1.88 -12.99
N SER A 189 42.57 -2.25 -12.49
CA SER A 189 43.86 -1.74 -12.93
C SER A 189 44.65 -2.85 -13.56
N LEU A 190 45.45 -2.51 -14.53
CA LEU A 190 46.44 -3.41 -15.13
C LEU A 190 47.82 -2.81 -14.87
N GLU A 191 48.70 -3.63 -14.27
CA GLU A 191 50.10 -3.32 -14.14
C GLU A 191 50.87 -4.22 -15.15
N VAL A 192 51.71 -3.61 -15.95
CA VAL A 192 52.58 -4.33 -16.90
C VAL A 192 53.99 -4.15 -16.49
N VAL A 193 54.67 -5.25 -16.12
CA VAL A 193 56.09 -5.25 -15.78
C VAL A 193 56.88 -5.87 -16.98
N LYS A 194 57.75 -5.05 -17.55
CA LYS A 194 58.64 -5.50 -18.64
C LYS A 194 59.99 -5.98 -18.05
N THR A 195 60.38 -7.16 -18.42
CA THR A 195 61.74 -7.70 -18.14
C THR A 195 62.43 -8.02 -19.46
N SER A 196 63.77 -8.03 -19.48
CA SER A 196 64.58 -8.36 -20.64
C SER A 196 65.93 -8.91 -20.16
N GLU A 197 66.46 -9.89 -20.88
CA GLU A 197 67.77 -10.50 -20.57
C GLU A 197 68.92 -9.49 -20.72
N ASP A 198 68.78 -8.52 -21.60
CA ASP A 198 69.74 -7.45 -21.86
C ASP A 198 69.53 -6.18 -21.05
N ASN A 199 68.58 -6.21 -20.09
CA ASN A 199 68.13 -5.08 -19.27
C ASN A 199 67.55 -3.89 -20.05
N LEU A 200 67.27 -4.01 -21.34
CA LEU A 200 66.62 -2.99 -22.15
C LEU A 200 65.10 -3.02 -21.91
N VAL A 201 64.64 -2.28 -20.93
CA VAL A 201 63.23 -2.23 -20.53
C VAL A 201 62.60 -0.88 -20.80
N GLU A 202 63.44 0.15 -21.07
CA GLU A 202 62.99 1.52 -21.30
C GLU A 202 62.54 1.73 -22.76
N GLY A 203 61.48 2.55 -22.96
CA GLY A 203 61.00 2.91 -24.27
C GLY A 203 60.18 1.85 -25.02
N VAL A 204 59.96 0.65 -24.42
CA VAL A 204 59.12 -0.40 -25.00
C VAL A 204 57.65 0.03 -25.01
N LYS A 205 57.02 0.05 -26.19
CA LYS A 205 55.63 0.43 -26.37
C LYS A 205 54.74 -0.81 -26.24
N PHE A 206 53.70 -0.69 -25.47
CA PHE A 206 52.64 -1.68 -25.36
C PHE A 206 51.35 -1.12 -25.96
N HIS A 207 50.60 -1.95 -26.65
CA HIS A 207 49.25 -1.65 -27.08
C HIS A 207 48.27 -2.46 -26.20
N LEU A 208 47.37 -1.79 -25.58
CA LEU A 208 46.30 -2.40 -24.79
C LEU A 208 45.00 -2.41 -25.60
N TYR A 209 44.39 -3.57 -25.77
CA TYR A 209 43.15 -3.75 -26.47
C TYR A 209 42.09 -4.26 -25.48
N GLY A 210 40.89 -3.71 -25.52
CA GLY A 210 39.75 -4.17 -24.71
C GLY A 210 38.45 -3.49 -25.16
N THR A 211 37.38 -4.20 -25.02
CA THR A 211 36.03 -3.70 -25.36
C THR A 211 35.46 -2.69 -24.36
N SER A 212 36.13 -2.53 -23.22
CA SER A 212 35.72 -1.65 -22.12
C SER A 212 36.70 -0.51 -21.84
N LEU A 213 37.66 -0.30 -22.74
CA LEU A 213 38.57 0.84 -22.67
C LEU A 213 37.98 2.02 -23.41
N SER A 214 37.75 3.13 -22.72
CA SER A 214 37.33 4.40 -23.28
C SER A 214 38.46 5.42 -23.21
#